data_35ec72f587a9d021b8b2c9599e69ce03
#
_entry.id   35ec72f587a9d021b8b2c9599e69ce03
#
_cell.length_a   1.000
_cell.length_b   1.000
_cell.length_c   1.000
_cell.angle_alpha   90.00
_cell.angle_beta   90.00
_cell.angle_gamma   90.00
#
_symmetry.space_group_name_H-M   'P 1'
#
loop_
_entity.id
_entity.type
_entity.pdbx_description
1 polymer ?
#
loop_
_entity_poly.entity_id
_entity_poly.type
_entity_poly.pdbx_seq_one_letter_code
_entity_poly.pdbx_strand_id
1 'polypeptide(L)'
;MTTPFSWDAESLVDRYREVRAHTEALASALSPEDQTVQSMPDVSPTKWHRAHVTWFFETFVLADHEPGFSPFQDKYWFLFNSYYEAVGPRYARDRRGVITRPGASDVGVYRANVDDRMHDLVTSLDGGSLDKLAPTIELGFHHEQQHQELLLMDIKHVLSLNPLQPVYAGVPSEPCEPDDLGWVDVEGGLVEIGHEGSGFGFDNELPRHQVWLEPYRLADRLVTNAEWLRFMEDGGYARHEFWLSDGWARINAEEWRAPFYWQELDGVWFEHTLNGTWPVNPGLPVSHVSFYEAEAFASWAGKRLPSEAEWEHAVTNGPAVESATTGPADAATYHPRHAGPATGGLRQVHGDCWEWTSSAYHAYPGFHPADGAIGEYNGKFMSNQMVLRGGCALTPAGHTRATYRNFFPHASRWALSGVRLADGGGPAAGSAGDAR
;
A
#
# COMPACT_ATOMS: atom_id res chain seq x y z
N MET A 1 29.80 9.33 -7.12
CA MET A 1 29.40 9.54 -5.74
C MET A 1 28.26 10.56 -5.80
N THR A 2 27.03 10.12 -5.72
CA THR A 2 25.87 11.00 -5.60
C THR A 2 25.91 11.61 -4.21
N THR A 3 25.80 12.93 -4.12
CA THR A 3 25.71 13.62 -2.83
C THR A 3 24.45 13.16 -2.14
N PRO A 4 24.50 12.63 -0.90
CA PRO A 4 23.29 12.30 -0.18
C PRO A 4 22.46 13.58 -0.04
N PHE A 5 21.15 13.46 -0.15
CA PHE A 5 20.23 14.56 0.16
C PHE A 5 20.48 14.97 1.62
N SER A 6 20.89 16.21 1.85
CA SER A 6 21.13 16.72 3.20
C SER A 6 19.94 17.58 3.62
N TRP A 7 19.34 17.25 4.72
CA TRP A 7 18.31 18.06 5.36
C TRP A 7 18.95 19.23 6.13
N ASP A 8 18.40 20.44 6.00
CA ASP A 8 18.57 21.48 7.01
C ASP A 8 17.43 21.39 8.05
N ALA A 9 17.64 22.02 9.20
CA ALA A 9 16.69 21.90 10.31
C ALA A 9 15.31 22.49 9.96
N GLU A 10 15.24 23.56 9.18
CA GLU A 10 13.99 24.22 8.80
C GLU A 10 13.17 23.32 7.87
N SER A 11 13.77 22.82 6.78
CA SER A 11 13.11 21.94 5.83
C SER A 11 12.67 20.60 6.46
N LEU A 12 13.47 20.06 7.39
CA LEU A 12 13.13 18.83 8.11
C LEU A 12 11.91 19.04 9.03
N VAL A 13 11.87 20.16 9.77
CA VAL A 13 10.75 20.52 10.64
C VAL A 13 9.49 20.79 9.81
N ASP A 14 9.59 21.49 8.70
CA ASP A 14 8.45 21.79 7.85
C ASP A 14 7.86 20.49 7.24
N ARG A 15 8.69 19.59 6.77
CA ARG A 15 8.25 18.28 6.29
C ARG A 15 7.63 17.44 7.41
N TYR A 16 8.21 17.44 8.60
CA TYR A 16 7.63 16.81 9.79
C TYR A 16 6.20 17.31 10.03
N ARG A 17 6.01 18.62 10.09
CA ARG A 17 4.70 19.23 10.34
C ARG A 17 3.68 18.90 9.27
N GLU A 18 4.09 18.91 7.99
CA GLU A 18 3.23 18.56 6.86
C GLU A 18 2.69 17.13 6.99
N VAL A 19 3.58 16.15 7.22
CA VAL A 19 3.20 14.74 7.35
C VAL A 19 2.28 14.53 8.56
N ARG A 20 2.62 15.16 9.71
CA ARG A 20 1.81 15.06 10.93
C ARG A 20 0.42 15.69 10.77
N ALA A 21 0.35 16.86 10.16
CA ALA A 21 -0.91 17.56 9.91
C ALA A 21 -1.83 16.75 8.96
N HIS A 22 -1.26 16.06 7.96
CA HIS A 22 -2.05 15.23 7.06
C HIS A 22 -2.72 14.06 7.79
N THR A 23 -2.03 13.37 8.71
CA THR A 23 -2.63 12.33 9.56
C THR A 23 -3.82 12.87 10.36
N GLU A 24 -3.69 14.05 10.97
CA GLU A 24 -4.78 14.66 11.72
C GLU A 24 -5.95 15.08 10.81
N ALA A 25 -5.66 15.58 9.61
CA ALA A 25 -6.68 15.92 8.62
C ALA A 25 -7.50 14.68 8.23
N LEU A 26 -6.85 13.55 7.97
CA LEU A 26 -7.54 12.28 7.69
C LEU A 26 -8.40 11.82 8.87
N ALA A 27 -7.90 11.92 10.09
CA ALA A 27 -8.64 11.49 11.28
C ALA A 27 -9.80 12.45 11.65
N SER A 28 -9.73 13.71 11.24
CA SER A 28 -10.74 14.74 11.60
C SER A 28 -12.12 14.50 11.01
N ALA A 29 -12.23 13.73 9.92
CA ALA A 29 -13.51 13.33 9.34
C ALA A 29 -14.27 12.27 10.17
N LEU A 30 -13.62 11.70 11.21
CA LEU A 30 -14.12 10.57 11.99
C LEU A 30 -14.49 10.98 13.41
N SER A 31 -15.61 10.47 13.90
CA SER A 31 -15.98 10.62 15.31
C SER A 31 -14.98 9.85 16.22
N PRO A 32 -14.93 10.13 17.52
CA PRO A 32 -14.14 9.35 18.47
C PRO A 32 -14.53 7.87 18.52
N GLU A 33 -15.80 7.55 18.25
CA GLU A 33 -16.34 6.21 18.14
C GLU A 33 -15.78 5.50 16.93
N ASP A 34 -15.82 6.12 15.74
CA ASP A 34 -15.24 5.57 14.49
C ASP A 34 -13.75 5.28 14.66
N GLN A 35 -13.02 6.20 15.31
CA GLN A 35 -11.59 6.08 15.57
C GLN A 35 -11.22 4.96 16.56
N THR A 36 -12.19 4.32 17.21
CA THR A 36 -11.95 3.30 18.25
C THR A 36 -12.23 1.88 17.77
N VAL A 37 -13.04 1.70 16.74
CA VAL A 37 -13.50 0.38 16.27
C VAL A 37 -12.38 -0.36 15.52
N GLN A 38 -12.35 -1.68 15.74
CA GLN A 38 -11.57 -2.65 14.95
C GLN A 38 -12.52 -3.71 14.43
N SER A 39 -12.63 -3.87 13.13
CA SER A 39 -13.62 -4.72 12.48
C SER A 39 -13.12 -6.12 12.12
N MET A 40 -11.80 -6.33 12.11
CA MET A 40 -11.16 -7.64 11.92
C MET A 40 -9.73 -7.63 12.49
N PRO A 41 -9.07 -8.80 12.65
CA PRO A 41 -7.72 -8.88 13.21
C PRO A 41 -6.65 -8.12 12.41
N ASP A 42 -6.84 -7.95 11.10
CA ASP A 42 -5.85 -7.33 10.21
C ASP A 42 -5.91 -5.80 10.19
N VAL A 43 -7.02 -5.19 10.58
CA VAL A 43 -7.15 -3.72 10.69
C VAL A 43 -6.78 -3.23 12.08
N SER A 44 -6.57 -1.93 12.21
CA SER A 44 -6.34 -1.27 13.49
C SER A 44 -7.22 -0.02 13.61
N PRO A 45 -7.63 0.36 14.83
CA PRO A 45 -8.38 1.59 15.04
C PRO A 45 -7.62 2.82 14.57
N THR A 46 -8.30 3.79 13.99
CA THR A 46 -7.69 5.07 13.57
C THR A 46 -6.87 5.75 14.68
N LYS A 47 -7.39 5.79 15.91
CA LYS A 47 -6.63 6.36 17.03
C LYS A 47 -5.35 5.55 17.37
N TRP A 48 -5.35 4.24 17.09
CA TRP A 48 -4.15 3.42 17.25
C TRP A 48 -3.08 3.80 16.23
N HIS A 49 -3.44 4.00 14.96
CA HIS A 49 -2.51 4.49 13.94
C HIS A 49 -1.89 5.82 14.34
N ARG A 50 -2.72 6.81 14.74
CA ARG A 50 -2.27 8.11 15.21
C ARG A 50 -1.27 8.02 16.37
N ALA A 51 -1.54 7.14 17.33
CA ALA A 51 -0.67 6.94 18.47
C ALA A 51 0.61 6.17 18.11
N HIS A 52 0.51 5.15 17.24
CA HIS A 52 1.66 4.33 16.82
C HIS A 52 2.72 5.14 16.06
N VAL A 53 2.32 5.99 15.13
CA VAL A 53 3.28 6.84 14.40
C VAL A 53 3.88 7.93 15.31
N THR A 54 3.19 8.33 16.35
CA THR A 54 3.74 9.20 17.41
C THR A 54 4.74 8.45 18.27
N TRP A 55 4.39 7.23 18.67
CA TRP A 55 5.27 6.33 19.40
C TRP A 55 6.59 6.07 18.65
N PHE A 56 6.57 6.02 17.32
CA PHE A 56 7.80 5.86 16.52
C PHE A 56 8.79 7.00 16.80
N PHE A 57 8.36 8.24 16.73
CA PHE A 57 9.23 9.40 16.98
C PHE A 57 9.66 9.49 18.45
N GLU A 58 8.77 9.20 19.40
CA GLU A 58 9.13 9.16 20.81
C GLU A 58 10.18 8.08 21.10
N THR A 59 10.05 6.89 20.48
CA THR A 59 10.90 5.72 20.75
C THR A 59 12.24 5.78 20.04
N PHE A 60 12.25 6.16 18.75
CA PHE A 60 13.46 6.06 17.90
C PHE A 60 14.18 7.40 17.72
N VAL A 61 13.59 8.49 18.16
CA VAL A 61 14.21 9.82 18.06
C VAL A 61 14.38 10.45 19.44
N LEU A 62 13.30 10.72 20.16
CA LEU A 62 13.38 11.43 21.43
C LEU A 62 14.10 10.63 22.51
N ALA A 63 13.81 9.33 22.62
CA ALA A 63 14.40 8.51 23.69
C ALA A 63 15.93 8.46 23.65
N ASP A 64 16.52 8.50 22.47
CA ASP A 64 17.97 8.42 22.29
C ASP A 64 18.66 9.80 22.22
N HIS A 65 17.91 10.87 21.90
CA HIS A 65 18.54 12.15 21.56
C HIS A 65 18.06 13.35 22.40
N GLU A 66 16.92 13.25 23.11
CA GLU A 66 16.43 14.34 23.94
C GLU A 66 17.12 14.34 25.30
N PRO A 67 17.79 15.44 25.71
CA PRO A 67 18.42 15.54 27.03
C PRO A 67 17.40 15.40 28.17
N GLY A 68 17.60 14.45 29.07
CA GLY A 68 16.70 14.23 30.20
C GLY A 68 15.36 13.58 29.82
N PHE A 69 15.32 12.86 28.71
CA PHE A 69 14.14 12.18 28.22
C PHE A 69 13.33 11.48 29.32
N SER A 70 12.02 11.62 29.23
CA SER A 70 11.06 10.77 29.94
C SER A 70 9.88 10.49 29.02
N PRO A 71 9.34 9.26 29.01
CA PRO A 71 8.19 8.95 28.17
C PRO A 71 6.97 9.77 28.59
N PHE A 72 6.13 10.11 27.62
CA PHE A 72 4.85 10.79 27.89
C PHE A 72 3.98 9.96 28.85
N GLN A 73 3.95 8.64 28.63
CA GLN A 73 3.25 7.69 29.49
C GLN A 73 3.89 6.30 29.37
N ASP A 74 4.35 5.73 30.50
CA ASP A 74 5.10 4.46 30.54
C ASP A 74 4.45 3.30 29.79
N LYS A 75 3.11 3.19 29.81
CA LYS A 75 2.39 2.09 29.15
C LYS A 75 2.25 2.25 27.65
N TYR A 76 2.51 3.42 27.08
CA TYR A 76 2.38 3.64 25.64
C TYR A 76 3.43 2.87 24.84
N TRP A 77 4.59 2.60 25.43
CA TRP A 77 5.59 1.73 24.83
C TRP A 77 5.06 0.32 24.53
N PHE A 78 4.23 -0.22 25.40
CA PHE A 78 3.58 -1.50 25.20
C PHE A 78 2.34 -1.41 24.30
N LEU A 79 1.49 -0.38 24.48
CA LEU A 79 0.22 -0.26 23.77
C LEU A 79 0.39 0.01 22.28
N PHE A 80 1.41 0.81 21.92
CA PHE A 80 1.59 1.29 20.55
C PHE A 80 2.78 0.68 19.83
N ASN A 81 3.55 -0.22 20.44
CA ASN A 81 4.47 -1.08 19.73
C ASN A 81 3.69 -2.04 18.82
N SER A 82 4.09 -2.18 17.54
CA SER A 82 3.44 -3.05 16.57
C SER A 82 4.15 -4.41 16.46
N TYR A 83 5.43 -4.41 16.12
CA TYR A 83 6.20 -5.63 15.81
C TYR A 83 7.68 -5.55 16.19
N TYR A 84 8.11 -4.49 16.86
CA TYR A 84 9.51 -4.29 17.24
C TYR A 84 9.84 -5.11 18.51
N GLU A 85 10.35 -6.33 18.32
CA GLU A 85 10.70 -7.25 19.41
C GLU A 85 11.86 -6.71 20.26
N ALA A 86 12.83 -6.01 19.63
CA ALA A 86 13.95 -5.40 20.34
C ALA A 86 13.52 -4.26 21.28
N VAL A 87 12.38 -3.60 21.02
CA VAL A 87 11.82 -2.59 21.92
C VAL A 87 11.15 -3.25 23.12
N GLY A 88 10.60 -4.45 22.96
CA GLY A 88 9.96 -5.19 24.03
C GLY A 88 8.56 -5.71 23.70
N PRO A 89 7.79 -6.15 24.72
CA PRO A 89 6.48 -6.73 24.52
C PRO A 89 5.50 -5.72 23.93
N ARG A 90 4.49 -6.23 23.20
CA ARG A 90 3.47 -5.43 22.54
C ARG A 90 2.06 -5.89 22.88
N TYR A 91 1.09 -5.01 22.71
CA TYR A 91 -0.33 -5.34 22.81
C TYR A 91 -0.76 -6.17 21.60
N ALA A 92 -1.61 -7.17 21.81
CA ALA A 92 -2.07 -8.09 20.76
C ALA A 92 -2.83 -7.33 19.66
N ARG A 93 -2.45 -7.56 18.38
CA ARG A 93 -2.98 -6.82 17.23
C ARG A 93 -4.49 -6.99 17.08
N ASP A 94 -4.96 -8.23 17.18
CA ASP A 94 -6.38 -8.61 17.07
C ASP A 94 -7.28 -8.04 18.19
N ARG A 95 -6.67 -7.42 19.20
CA ARG A 95 -7.38 -6.84 20.36
C ARG A 95 -7.26 -5.32 20.45
N ARG A 96 -6.73 -4.64 19.47
CA ARG A 96 -6.55 -3.18 19.49
C ARG A 96 -7.89 -2.43 19.63
N GLY A 97 -8.98 -3.00 19.13
CA GLY A 97 -10.32 -2.42 19.25
C GLY A 97 -10.91 -2.38 20.66
N VAL A 98 -10.30 -3.10 21.65
CA VAL A 98 -10.74 -3.00 23.05
C VAL A 98 -9.91 -2.00 23.88
N ILE A 99 -8.97 -1.29 23.25
CA ILE A 99 -8.23 -0.20 23.91
C ILE A 99 -9.13 1.03 24.00
N THR A 100 -9.89 1.17 25.06
CA THR A 100 -10.78 2.33 25.28
C THR A 100 -10.03 3.57 25.79
N ARG A 101 -8.87 3.36 26.43
CA ARG A 101 -7.97 4.42 26.90
C ARG A 101 -6.54 4.16 26.40
N PRO A 102 -5.87 5.20 25.85
CA PRO A 102 -6.35 6.57 25.71
C PRO A 102 -7.52 6.68 24.71
N GLY A 103 -8.36 7.71 24.90
CA GLY A 103 -9.36 8.13 23.90
C GLY A 103 -8.73 8.89 22.74
N ALA A 104 -9.52 9.18 21.70
CA ALA A 104 -9.03 9.91 20.53
C ALA A 104 -8.45 11.31 20.87
N SER A 105 -9.06 12.01 21.83
CA SER A 105 -8.56 13.31 22.32
C SER A 105 -7.25 13.18 23.10
N ASP A 106 -7.12 12.13 23.94
CA ASP A 106 -5.88 11.89 24.70
C ASP A 106 -4.71 11.58 23.75
N VAL A 107 -4.97 10.86 22.65
CA VAL A 107 -4.00 10.64 21.59
C VAL A 107 -3.59 11.96 20.92
N GLY A 108 -4.53 12.88 20.70
CA GLY A 108 -4.22 14.22 20.20
C GLY A 108 -3.26 14.98 21.15
N VAL A 109 -3.48 14.91 22.47
CA VAL A 109 -2.57 15.50 23.47
C VAL A 109 -1.18 14.85 23.43
N TYR A 110 -1.12 13.53 23.31
CA TYR A 110 0.15 12.81 23.16
C TYR A 110 0.91 13.25 21.92
N ARG A 111 0.21 13.35 20.75
CA ARG A 111 0.80 13.83 19.50
C ARG A 111 1.39 15.22 19.65
N ALA A 112 0.60 16.17 20.15
CA ALA A 112 1.05 17.56 20.33
C ALA A 112 2.30 17.66 21.23
N ASN A 113 2.35 16.89 22.32
CA ASN A 113 3.52 16.85 23.20
C ASN A 113 4.78 16.35 22.49
N VAL A 114 4.66 15.27 21.71
CA VAL A 114 5.80 14.73 20.95
C VAL A 114 6.20 15.69 19.83
N ASP A 115 5.24 16.33 19.15
CA ASP A 115 5.50 17.29 18.08
C ASP A 115 6.27 18.52 18.57
N ASP A 116 5.92 19.07 19.73
CA ASP A 116 6.64 20.19 20.37
C ASP A 116 8.08 19.78 20.70
N ARG A 117 8.27 18.61 21.32
CA ARG A 117 9.59 18.10 21.70
C ARG A 117 10.47 17.78 20.48
N MET A 118 9.90 17.24 19.42
CA MET A 118 10.60 17.00 18.14
C MET A 118 11.07 18.31 17.52
N HIS A 119 10.22 19.35 17.54
CA HIS A 119 10.58 20.68 17.06
C HIS A 119 11.76 21.24 17.84
N ASP A 120 11.69 21.21 19.17
CA ASP A 120 12.74 21.74 20.07
C ASP A 120 14.06 20.96 19.87
N LEU A 121 13.99 19.63 19.77
CA LEU A 121 15.17 18.80 19.51
C LEU A 121 15.82 19.19 18.18
N VAL A 122 15.08 19.11 17.05
CA VAL A 122 15.65 19.32 15.71
C VAL A 122 16.25 20.72 15.56
N THR A 123 15.59 21.76 16.09
CA THR A 123 16.08 23.15 16.03
C THR A 123 17.30 23.42 16.92
N SER A 124 17.55 22.56 17.92
CA SER A 124 18.70 22.68 18.82
C SER A 124 19.95 21.95 18.31
N LEU A 125 19.84 21.07 17.31
CA LEU A 125 20.96 20.28 16.80
C LEU A 125 21.94 21.11 15.97
N ASP A 126 23.24 20.82 16.10
CA ASP A 126 24.24 21.25 15.11
C ASP A 126 24.13 20.40 13.83
N GLY A 127 24.74 20.91 12.74
CA GLY A 127 24.67 20.26 11.43
C GLY A 127 25.16 18.80 11.44
N GLY A 128 26.23 18.50 12.18
CA GLY A 128 26.78 17.13 12.23
C GLY A 128 25.93 16.15 13.02
N SER A 129 25.18 16.63 14.00
CA SER A 129 24.20 15.84 14.75
C SER A 129 22.92 15.66 13.95
N LEU A 130 22.50 16.70 13.24
CA LEU A 130 21.35 16.64 12.34
C LEU A 130 21.54 15.63 11.21
N ASP A 131 22.72 15.62 10.53
CA ASP A 131 23.05 14.67 9.47
C ASP A 131 22.95 13.21 9.91
N LYS A 132 23.20 12.91 11.19
CA LYS A 132 23.09 11.56 11.74
C LYS A 132 21.65 11.17 12.07
N LEU A 133 20.84 12.14 12.48
CA LEU A 133 19.47 11.87 12.94
C LEU A 133 18.43 11.96 11.82
N ALA A 134 18.68 12.81 10.82
CA ALA A 134 17.76 13.05 9.71
C ALA A 134 17.29 11.77 8.98
N PRO A 135 18.13 10.74 8.72
CA PRO A 135 17.65 9.50 8.11
C PRO A 135 16.59 8.75 8.94
N THR A 136 16.71 8.77 10.26
CA THR A 136 15.70 8.14 11.14
C THR A 136 14.39 8.93 11.15
N ILE A 137 14.48 10.26 11.13
CA ILE A 137 13.31 11.13 11.04
C ILE A 137 12.62 10.96 9.68
N GLU A 138 13.39 10.90 8.59
CA GLU A 138 12.87 10.66 7.23
C GLU A 138 12.18 9.29 7.11
N LEU A 139 12.76 8.24 7.69
CA LEU A 139 12.10 6.94 7.83
C LEU A 139 10.76 7.08 8.58
N GLY A 140 10.72 7.90 9.63
CA GLY A 140 9.50 8.20 10.39
C GLY A 140 8.42 8.88 9.52
N PHE A 141 8.80 9.76 8.59
CA PHE A 141 7.86 10.35 7.62
C PHE A 141 7.21 9.28 6.74
N HIS A 142 8.03 8.43 6.15
CA HIS A 142 7.54 7.36 5.28
C HIS A 142 6.75 6.30 6.06
N HIS A 143 7.12 6.00 7.29
CA HIS A 143 6.35 5.16 8.20
C HIS A 143 4.96 5.77 8.51
N GLU A 144 4.89 7.06 8.81
CA GLU A 144 3.60 7.73 9.04
C GLU A 144 2.76 7.76 7.75
N GLN A 145 3.35 7.98 6.59
CA GLN A 145 2.67 7.94 5.30
C GLN A 145 2.10 6.54 4.98
N GLN A 146 2.81 5.45 5.31
CA GLN A 146 2.24 4.10 5.23
C GLN A 146 1.02 3.95 6.14
N HIS A 147 1.07 4.51 7.35
CA HIS A 147 -0.04 4.47 8.29
C HIS A 147 -1.21 5.38 7.90
N GLN A 148 -0.99 6.44 7.12
CA GLN A 148 -2.06 7.26 6.51
C GLN A 148 -2.85 6.42 5.49
N GLU A 149 -2.18 5.66 4.64
CA GLU A 149 -2.81 4.72 3.72
C GLU A 149 -3.58 3.63 4.47
N LEU A 150 -2.93 2.96 5.43
CA LEU A 150 -3.56 1.91 6.25
C LEU A 150 -4.78 2.44 7.02
N LEU A 151 -4.73 3.65 7.55
CA LEU A 151 -5.86 4.29 8.24
C LEU A 151 -7.09 4.35 7.33
N LEU A 152 -6.92 4.77 6.06
CA LEU A 152 -8.01 4.86 5.10
C LEU A 152 -8.53 3.48 4.68
N MET A 153 -7.64 2.50 4.49
CA MET A 153 -8.03 1.12 4.21
C MET A 153 -8.81 0.50 5.37
N ASP A 154 -8.32 0.71 6.58
CA ASP A 154 -8.88 0.12 7.79
C ASP A 154 -10.25 0.75 8.13
N ILE A 155 -10.38 2.07 8.01
CA ILE A 155 -11.68 2.73 8.24
C ILE A 155 -12.70 2.38 7.14
N LYS A 156 -12.29 2.22 5.88
CA LYS A 156 -13.15 1.71 4.81
C LYS A 156 -13.79 0.38 5.22
N HIS A 157 -12.97 -0.54 5.75
CA HIS A 157 -13.47 -1.84 6.21
C HIS A 157 -14.45 -1.69 7.37
N VAL A 158 -14.18 -0.83 8.34
CA VAL A 158 -15.10 -0.56 9.46
C VAL A 158 -16.43 -0.04 8.94
N LEU A 159 -16.42 0.96 8.06
CA LEU A 159 -17.62 1.60 7.54
C LEU A 159 -18.44 0.66 6.64
N SER A 160 -17.79 -0.22 5.88
CA SER A 160 -18.46 -1.20 5.01
C SER A 160 -19.33 -2.21 5.76
N LEU A 161 -19.03 -2.48 7.03
CA LEU A 161 -19.80 -3.41 7.86
C LEU A 161 -20.99 -2.73 8.58
N ASN A 162 -21.09 -1.40 8.49
CA ASN A 162 -22.20 -0.68 9.10
C ASN A 162 -23.42 -0.71 8.17
N PRO A 163 -24.59 -1.22 8.63
CA PRO A 163 -25.81 -1.26 7.81
C PRO A 163 -26.29 0.11 7.32
N LEU A 164 -25.85 1.21 7.96
CA LEU A 164 -26.15 2.58 7.53
C LEU A 164 -25.27 3.05 6.39
N GLN A 165 -24.22 2.28 6.02
CA GLN A 165 -23.26 2.59 4.97
C GLN A 165 -22.74 4.04 5.03
N PRO A 166 -22.12 4.45 6.15
CA PRO A 166 -21.68 5.81 6.34
C PRO A 166 -20.57 6.17 5.35
N VAL A 167 -20.59 7.42 4.90
CA VAL A 167 -19.58 7.98 3.99
C VAL A 167 -18.45 8.57 4.82
N TYR A 168 -17.19 8.25 4.45
CA TYR A 168 -16.03 8.88 5.06
C TYR A 168 -15.84 10.30 4.53
N ALA A 169 -15.64 10.45 3.23
CA ALA A 169 -15.45 11.74 2.55
C ALA A 169 -15.46 11.57 1.03
N GLY A 170 -15.55 12.69 0.32
CA GLY A 170 -15.39 12.76 -1.12
C GLY A 170 -16.71 12.66 -1.91
N VAL A 171 -16.55 12.52 -3.20
CA VAL A 171 -17.64 12.42 -4.18
C VAL A 171 -17.46 11.15 -5.01
N PRO A 172 -18.55 10.54 -5.52
CA PRO A 172 -18.44 9.37 -6.39
C PRO A 172 -17.75 9.75 -7.70
N SER A 173 -17.05 8.78 -8.30
CA SER A 173 -16.51 8.92 -9.63
C SER A 173 -17.65 9.01 -10.67
N GLU A 174 -17.49 9.86 -11.67
CA GLU A 174 -18.45 9.91 -12.77
C GLU A 174 -18.47 8.57 -13.53
N PRO A 175 -19.64 8.10 -13.97
CA PRO A 175 -19.73 6.89 -14.77
C PRO A 175 -18.88 7.00 -16.04
N CYS A 176 -18.13 5.96 -16.36
CA CYS A 176 -17.28 5.91 -17.54
C CYS A 176 -17.26 4.51 -18.14
N GLU A 177 -17.05 4.45 -19.46
CA GLU A 177 -16.88 3.20 -20.17
C GLU A 177 -15.41 2.80 -20.21
N PRO A 178 -15.09 1.49 -20.26
CA PRO A 178 -13.72 1.04 -20.36
C PRO A 178 -13.12 1.37 -21.72
N ASP A 179 -11.89 1.86 -21.74
CA ASP A 179 -11.09 1.95 -22.96
C ASP A 179 -10.58 0.56 -23.38
N ASP A 180 -10.22 0.40 -24.66
CA ASP A 180 -9.56 -0.80 -25.13
C ASP A 180 -8.23 -1.03 -24.39
N LEU A 181 -7.93 -2.31 -24.12
CA LEU A 181 -6.67 -2.72 -23.54
C LEU A 181 -5.57 -2.72 -24.60
N GLY A 182 -4.56 -1.86 -24.42
CA GLY A 182 -3.35 -1.84 -25.22
C GLY A 182 -2.22 -2.65 -24.57
N TRP A 183 -1.15 -2.85 -25.35
CA TRP A 183 0.05 -3.56 -24.90
C TRP A 183 1.29 -2.74 -25.24
N VAL A 184 2.22 -2.69 -24.30
CA VAL A 184 3.53 -2.07 -24.44
C VAL A 184 4.58 -3.17 -24.55
N ASP A 185 5.30 -3.21 -25.68
CA ASP A 185 6.41 -4.12 -25.86
C ASP A 185 7.62 -3.65 -25.05
N VAL A 186 8.22 -4.55 -24.27
CA VAL A 186 9.39 -4.27 -23.45
C VAL A 186 10.50 -5.24 -23.83
N GLU A 187 11.64 -4.69 -24.23
CA GLU A 187 12.83 -5.50 -24.51
C GLU A 187 13.39 -6.07 -23.21
N GLY A 188 13.71 -7.36 -23.25
CA GLY A 188 14.39 -8.03 -22.15
C GLY A 188 15.90 -7.77 -22.17
N GLY A 189 16.64 -8.64 -21.50
CA GLY A 189 18.07 -8.62 -21.37
C GLY A 189 18.55 -8.55 -19.93
N LEU A 190 19.81 -8.23 -19.73
CA LEU A 190 20.37 -8.01 -18.41
C LEU A 190 20.03 -6.58 -17.95
N VAL A 191 19.14 -6.47 -16.96
CA VAL A 191 18.65 -5.19 -16.44
C VAL A 191 19.03 -5.01 -14.98
N GLU A 192 18.98 -3.80 -14.49
CA GLU A 192 19.20 -3.48 -13.07
C GLU A 192 17.89 -3.03 -12.44
N ILE A 193 17.58 -3.60 -11.28
CA ILE A 193 16.42 -3.25 -10.44
C ILE A 193 16.87 -2.95 -9.02
N GLY A 194 16.01 -2.25 -8.28
CA GLY A 194 16.29 -1.80 -6.92
C GLY A 194 16.74 -0.35 -6.86
N HIS A 195 16.69 0.23 -5.68
CA HIS A 195 16.97 1.64 -5.43
C HIS A 195 18.46 1.96 -5.66
N GLU A 196 18.75 3.06 -6.34
CA GLU A 196 20.12 3.44 -6.71
C GLU A 196 20.89 4.21 -5.61
N GLY A 197 20.23 4.47 -4.46
CA GLY A 197 20.85 5.12 -3.30
C GLY A 197 20.80 6.66 -3.33
N SER A 198 20.06 7.27 -4.25
CA SER A 198 19.80 8.72 -4.27
C SER A 198 18.39 9.01 -3.70
N GLY A 199 18.32 9.82 -2.64
CA GLY A 199 17.07 10.05 -1.90
C GLY A 199 16.66 8.86 -1.02
N PHE A 200 15.40 8.88 -0.57
CA PHE A 200 14.88 7.84 0.31
C PHE A 200 14.52 6.54 -0.43
N GLY A 201 14.93 5.42 0.15
CA GLY A 201 14.48 4.07 -0.19
C GLY A 201 14.43 3.22 1.07
N PHE A 202 13.43 2.34 1.19
CA PHE A 202 13.41 1.36 2.27
C PHE A 202 14.53 0.33 2.08
N ASP A 203 14.96 -0.31 3.16
CA ASP A 203 16.01 -1.34 3.13
C ASP A 203 15.69 -2.51 2.19
N ASN A 204 14.40 -2.87 2.05
CA ASN A 204 13.93 -3.94 1.17
C ASN A 204 14.02 -3.60 -0.33
N GLU A 205 14.28 -2.34 -0.68
CA GLU A 205 14.52 -1.90 -2.05
C GLU A 205 16.00 -2.02 -2.44
N LEU A 206 16.86 -2.40 -1.51
CA LEU A 206 18.30 -2.50 -1.62
C LEU A 206 18.82 -3.94 -1.50
N PRO A 207 20.01 -4.21 -2.06
CA PRO A 207 20.77 -3.37 -2.97
C PRO A 207 20.24 -3.45 -4.41
N ARG A 208 20.55 -2.43 -5.22
CA ARG A 208 20.36 -2.50 -6.68
C ARG A 208 21.19 -3.66 -7.24
N HIS A 209 20.58 -4.48 -8.09
CA HIS A 209 21.18 -5.72 -8.58
C HIS A 209 20.71 -6.06 -9.99
N GLN A 210 21.43 -6.96 -10.65
CA GLN A 210 21.17 -7.39 -12.00
C GLN A 210 20.19 -8.56 -12.05
N VAL A 211 19.23 -8.50 -12.99
CA VAL A 211 18.26 -9.53 -13.29
C VAL A 211 18.21 -9.74 -14.81
N TRP A 212 18.08 -11.00 -15.27
CA TRP A 212 17.78 -11.30 -16.66
C TRP A 212 16.28 -11.33 -16.87
N LEU A 213 15.78 -10.62 -17.90
CA LEU A 213 14.39 -10.64 -18.34
C LEU A 213 14.32 -11.12 -19.80
N GLU A 214 13.38 -12.02 -20.09
CA GLU A 214 13.01 -12.30 -21.48
C GLU A 214 12.16 -11.13 -22.03
N PRO A 215 12.12 -10.90 -23.37
CA PRO A 215 11.19 -9.92 -23.94
C PRO A 215 9.74 -10.23 -23.58
N TYR A 216 8.97 -9.22 -23.18
CA TYR A 216 7.58 -9.35 -22.73
C TYR A 216 6.75 -8.17 -23.16
N ARG A 217 5.43 -8.28 -22.96
CA ARG A 217 4.50 -7.17 -23.11
C ARG A 217 3.81 -6.90 -21.78
N LEU A 218 3.63 -5.64 -21.46
CA LEU A 218 2.88 -5.20 -20.31
C LEU A 218 1.60 -4.50 -20.77
N ALA A 219 0.46 -4.81 -20.13
CA ALA A 219 -0.77 -4.11 -20.40
C ALA A 219 -0.61 -2.62 -20.10
N ASP A 220 -1.09 -1.77 -20.99
CA ASP A 220 -0.89 -0.32 -20.91
C ASP A 220 -1.70 0.33 -19.78
N ARG A 221 -2.73 -0.35 -19.24
CA ARG A 221 -3.58 0.04 -18.11
C ARG A 221 -3.91 -1.13 -17.19
N LEU A 222 -4.51 -0.81 -16.08
CA LEU A 222 -5.07 -1.79 -15.16
C LEU A 222 -6.30 -2.50 -15.76
N VAL A 223 -6.59 -3.71 -15.26
CA VAL A 223 -7.83 -4.45 -15.55
C VAL A 223 -9.02 -3.67 -15.01
N THR A 224 -10.05 -3.50 -15.83
CA THR A 224 -11.26 -2.75 -15.48
C THR A 224 -12.33 -3.60 -14.81
N ASN A 225 -13.28 -2.95 -14.15
CA ASN A 225 -14.47 -3.59 -13.59
C ASN A 225 -15.30 -4.31 -14.65
N ALA A 226 -15.40 -3.76 -15.89
CA ALA A 226 -16.10 -4.44 -16.98
C ALA A 226 -15.44 -5.74 -17.41
N GLU A 227 -14.09 -5.80 -17.41
CA GLU A 227 -13.34 -7.02 -17.70
C GLU A 227 -13.52 -8.03 -16.58
N TRP A 228 -13.56 -7.55 -15.32
CA TRP A 228 -13.80 -8.42 -14.17
C TRP A 228 -15.22 -9.00 -14.14
N LEU A 229 -16.23 -8.21 -14.50
CA LEU A 229 -17.61 -8.70 -14.62
C LEU A 229 -17.71 -9.83 -15.66
N ARG A 230 -17.03 -9.70 -16.81
CA ARG A 230 -16.95 -10.80 -17.80
C ARG A 230 -16.31 -12.07 -17.24
N PHE A 231 -15.23 -11.94 -16.46
CA PHE A 231 -14.62 -13.08 -15.76
C PHE A 231 -15.63 -13.76 -14.82
N MET A 232 -16.42 -12.98 -14.08
CA MET A 232 -17.45 -13.50 -13.18
C MET A 232 -18.58 -14.18 -13.95
N GLU A 233 -19.07 -13.57 -15.03
CA GLU A 233 -20.12 -14.10 -15.90
C GLU A 233 -19.71 -15.41 -16.58
N ASP A 234 -18.44 -15.55 -16.97
CA ASP A 234 -17.86 -16.80 -17.51
C ASP A 234 -17.64 -17.87 -16.44
N GLY A 235 -18.08 -17.64 -15.20
CA GLY A 235 -17.96 -18.55 -14.09
C GLY A 235 -16.57 -18.61 -13.47
N GLY A 236 -15.81 -17.52 -13.53
CA GLY A 236 -14.44 -17.44 -13.02
C GLY A 236 -14.28 -17.91 -11.57
N TYR A 237 -15.23 -17.61 -10.69
CA TYR A 237 -15.25 -18.08 -9.31
C TYR A 237 -15.78 -19.52 -9.12
N ALA A 238 -16.24 -20.18 -10.17
CA ALA A 238 -16.79 -21.54 -10.13
C ALA A 238 -15.91 -22.58 -10.87
N ARG A 239 -14.88 -22.13 -11.56
CA ARG A 239 -14.03 -22.94 -12.45
C ARG A 239 -12.64 -23.07 -11.85
N HIS A 240 -12.37 -24.26 -11.24
CA HIS A 240 -11.15 -24.55 -10.49
C HIS A 240 -9.87 -24.47 -11.33
N GLU A 241 -9.96 -24.68 -12.65
CA GLU A 241 -8.80 -24.69 -13.56
C GLU A 241 -8.07 -23.36 -13.67
N PHE A 242 -8.68 -22.24 -13.25
CA PHE A 242 -8.03 -20.94 -13.23
C PHE A 242 -7.26 -20.65 -11.95
N TRP A 243 -7.53 -21.42 -10.89
CA TRP A 243 -7.09 -21.08 -9.54
C TRP A 243 -5.88 -21.89 -9.09
N LEU A 244 -4.99 -21.23 -8.39
CA LEU A 244 -4.00 -21.92 -7.56
C LEU A 244 -4.72 -22.70 -6.46
N SER A 245 -4.13 -23.84 -6.05
CA SER A 245 -4.74 -24.80 -5.10
C SER A 245 -5.26 -24.12 -3.82
N ASP A 246 -4.41 -23.30 -3.18
CA ASP A 246 -4.78 -22.63 -1.94
C ASP A 246 -5.83 -21.54 -2.16
N GLY A 247 -5.79 -20.88 -3.32
CA GLY A 247 -6.81 -19.91 -3.75
C GLY A 247 -8.17 -20.59 -3.92
N TRP A 248 -8.21 -21.73 -4.62
CA TRP A 248 -9.43 -22.51 -4.78
C TRP A 248 -10.02 -22.98 -3.44
N ALA A 249 -9.18 -23.48 -2.54
CA ALA A 249 -9.61 -23.87 -1.21
C ALA A 249 -10.19 -22.68 -0.44
N ARG A 250 -9.54 -21.51 -0.54
CA ARG A 250 -9.93 -20.29 0.16
C ARG A 250 -11.27 -19.76 -0.32
N ILE A 251 -11.47 -19.60 -1.64
CA ILE A 251 -12.74 -19.07 -2.17
C ILE A 251 -13.95 -19.95 -1.82
N ASN A 252 -13.74 -21.27 -1.74
CA ASN A 252 -14.79 -22.18 -1.34
C ASN A 252 -15.06 -22.11 0.18
N ALA A 253 -14.03 -21.98 1.00
CA ALA A 253 -14.18 -21.90 2.46
C ALA A 253 -14.84 -20.58 2.91
N GLU A 254 -14.54 -19.48 2.22
CA GLU A 254 -15.06 -18.15 2.56
C GLU A 254 -16.14 -17.65 1.59
N GLU A 255 -16.58 -18.52 0.68
CA GLU A 255 -17.67 -18.26 -0.27
C GLU A 255 -17.47 -17.00 -1.13
N TRP A 256 -16.22 -16.74 -1.56
CA TRP A 256 -15.94 -15.59 -2.43
C TRP A 256 -16.63 -15.75 -3.78
N ARG A 257 -17.25 -14.66 -4.26
CA ARG A 257 -17.99 -14.63 -5.54
C ARG A 257 -17.73 -13.37 -6.36
N ALA A 258 -17.08 -12.37 -5.77
CA ALA A 258 -16.81 -11.06 -6.35
C ALA A 258 -15.65 -10.37 -5.60
N PRO A 259 -15.08 -9.25 -6.05
CA PRO A 259 -14.18 -8.40 -5.29
C PRO A 259 -14.72 -8.03 -3.92
N PHE A 260 -13.85 -7.78 -2.94
CA PHE A 260 -14.19 -7.82 -1.51
C PHE A 260 -15.35 -6.89 -1.08
N TYR A 261 -15.44 -5.70 -1.65
CA TYR A 261 -16.46 -4.72 -1.29
C TYR A 261 -17.64 -4.66 -2.28
N TRP A 262 -17.75 -5.66 -3.17
CA TRP A 262 -18.88 -5.75 -4.08
C TRP A 262 -20.03 -6.53 -3.47
N GLN A 263 -21.26 -6.07 -3.73
CA GLN A 263 -22.51 -6.73 -3.36
C GLN A 263 -23.49 -6.67 -4.52
N GLU A 264 -24.24 -7.74 -4.71
CA GLU A 264 -25.29 -7.79 -5.72
C GLU A 264 -26.65 -7.43 -5.09
N LEU A 265 -27.34 -6.44 -5.67
CA LEU A 265 -28.68 -6.01 -5.26
C LEU A 265 -29.57 -5.97 -6.50
N ASP A 266 -30.61 -6.78 -6.50
CA ASP A 266 -31.59 -6.86 -7.63
C ASP A 266 -30.93 -7.07 -9.01
N GLY A 267 -29.88 -7.87 -9.07
CA GLY A 267 -29.12 -8.18 -10.29
C GLY A 267 -28.15 -7.10 -10.76
N VAL A 268 -27.89 -6.11 -9.93
CA VAL A 268 -26.91 -5.04 -10.18
C VAL A 268 -25.79 -5.14 -9.13
N TRP A 269 -24.54 -5.09 -9.58
CA TRP A 269 -23.39 -5.03 -8.70
C TRP A 269 -23.14 -3.62 -8.19
N PHE A 270 -22.94 -3.50 -6.88
CA PHE A 270 -22.57 -2.27 -6.18
C PHE A 270 -21.22 -2.45 -5.51
N GLU A 271 -20.44 -1.39 -5.45
CA GLU A 271 -19.17 -1.31 -4.71
C GLU A 271 -19.28 -0.34 -3.54
N HIS A 272 -18.84 -0.77 -2.35
CA HIS A 272 -18.66 0.14 -1.22
C HIS A 272 -17.30 0.83 -1.32
N THR A 273 -17.30 2.16 -1.30
CA THR A 273 -16.14 3.04 -1.37
C THR A 273 -16.08 3.97 -0.16
N LEU A 274 -14.99 4.73 0.03
CA LEU A 274 -14.92 5.75 1.08
C LEU A 274 -15.92 6.91 0.88
N ASN A 275 -16.44 7.07 -0.34
CA ASN A 275 -17.43 8.09 -0.67
C ASN A 275 -18.87 7.54 -0.81
N GLY A 276 -19.12 6.31 -0.37
CA GLY A 276 -20.44 5.67 -0.37
C GLY A 276 -20.49 4.37 -1.14
N THR A 277 -21.70 3.83 -1.29
CA THR A 277 -21.97 2.60 -2.06
C THR A 277 -22.67 2.97 -3.37
N TRP A 278 -22.07 2.60 -4.49
CA TRP A 278 -22.49 3.00 -5.83
C TRP A 278 -22.55 1.79 -6.76
N PRO A 279 -23.37 1.83 -7.84
CA PRO A 279 -23.26 0.83 -8.90
C PRO A 279 -21.81 0.76 -9.39
N VAL A 280 -21.32 -0.46 -9.61
CA VAL A 280 -19.95 -0.70 -10.09
C VAL A 280 -19.74 0.07 -11.40
N ASN A 281 -18.74 0.95 -11.43
CA ASN A 281 -18.40 1.77 -12.60
C ASN A 281 -17.53 0.95 -13.56
N PRO A 282 -18.00 0.59 -14.75
CA PRO A 282 -17.34 -0.36 -15.64
C PRO A 282 -15.96 0.08 -16.13
N GLY A 283 -15.74 1.38 -16.30
CA GLY A 283 -14.48 1.93 -16.83
C GLY A 283 -13.36 2.11 -15.78
N LEU A 284 -13.66 1.96 -14.49
CA LEU A 284 -12.64 2.07 -13.44
C LEU A 284 -11.87 0.75 -13.25
N PRO A 285 -10.64 0.80 -12.72
CA PRO A 285 -9.90 -0.40 -12.35
C PRO A 285 -10.64 -1.24 -11.32
N VAL A 286 -10.63 -2.56 -11.49
CA VAL A 286 -11.04 -3.46 -10.42
C VAL A 286 -10.10 -3.30 -9.24
N SER A 287 -10.65 -3.26 -8.05
CA SER A 287 -9.89 -3.10 -6.82
C SER A 287 -10.33 -4.07 -5.72
N HIS A 288 -9.51 -4.17 -4.66
CA HIS A 288 -9.78 -5.05 -3.52
C HIS A 288 -9.89 -6.53 -3.88
N VAL A 289 -8.98 -6.98 -4.71
CA VAL A 289 -8.81 -8.38 -5.12
C VAL A 289 -7.55 -8.96 -4.49
N SER A 290 -7.58 -10.24 -4.12
CA SER A 290 -6.42 -10.97 -3.60
C SER A 290 -5.44 -11.34 -4.71
N PHE A 291 -4.23 -11.77 -4.33
CA PHE A 291 -3.28 -12.37 -5.27
C PHE A 291 -3.90 -13.59 -5.98
N TYR A 292 -4.65 -14.42 -5.26
CA TYR A 292 -5.31 -15.58 -5.86
C TYR A 292 -6.34 -15.20 -6.93
N GLU A 293 -7.11 -14.16 -6.70
CA GLU A 293 -8.08 -13.64 -7.66
C GLU A 293 -7.37 -13.02 -8.88
N ALA A 294 -6.28 -12.28 -8.66
CA ALA A 294 -5.47 -11.69 -9.72
C ALA A 294 -4.85 -12.77 -10.63
N GLU A 295 -4.30 -13.83 -10.06
CA GLU A 295 -3.77 -14.99 -10.81
C GLU A 295 -4.88 -15.74 -11.57
N ALA A 296 -6.03 -15.96 -10.94
CA ALA A 296 -7.17 -16.62 -11.59
C ALA A 296 -7.70 -15.80 -12.77
N PHE A 297 -7.81 -14.50 -12.63
CA PHE A 297 -8.18 -13.60 -13.73
C PHE A 297 -7.15 -13.66 -14.88
N ALA A 298 -5.86 -13.56 -14.54
CA ALA A 298 -4.79 -13.64 -15.54
C ALA A 298 -4.82 -14.97 -16.30
N SER A 299 -5.01 -16.09 -15.59
CA SER A 299 -5.18 -17.42 -16.17
C SER A 299 -6.41 -17.51 -17.10
N TRP A 300 -7.57 -16.98 -16.69
CA TRP A 300 -8.77 -16.90 -17.50
C TRP A 300 -8.55 -16.10 -18.79
N ALA A 301 -7.83 -14.97 -18.69
CA ALA A 301 -7.50 -14.11 -19.81
C ALA A 301 -6.43 -14.70 -20.74
N GLY A 302 -5.86 -15.89 -20.42
CA GLY A 302 -4.74 -16.47 -21.16
C GLY A 302 -3.46 -15.63 -21.06
N LYS A 303 -3.27 -14.96 -19.94
CA LYS A 303 -2.18 -14.04 -19.61
C LYS A 303 -1.54 -14.44 -18.28
N ARG A 304 -0.68 -13.59 -17.74
CA ARG A 304 -0.02 -13.76 -16.44
C ARG A 304 0.09 -12.42 -15.71
N LEU A 305 0.45 -12.46 -14.45
CA LEU A 305 0.93 -11.28 -13.74
C LEU A 305 2.39 -10.98 -14.14
N PRO A 306 2.83 -9.71 -14.14
CA PRO A 306 4.24 -9.38 -14.27
C PRO A 306 5.01 -9.83 -13.03
N SER A 307 6.30 -10.15 -13.17
CA SER A 307 7.19 -10.16 -12.01
C SER A 307 7.47 -8.73 -11.55
N GLU A 308 7.94 -8.58 -10.28
CA GLU A 308 8.32 -7.25 -9.78
C GLU A 308 9.45 -6.61 -10.59
N ALA A 309 10.36 -7.41 -11.13
CA ALA A 309 11.45 -6.95 -11.96
C ALA A 309 10.97 -6.47 -13.35
N GLU A 310 10.03 -7.18 -13.97
CA GLU A 310 9.39 -6.75 -15.22
C GLU A 310 8.63 -5.44 -15.02
N TRP A 311 7.87 -5.33 -13.92
CA TRP A 311 7.13 -4.12 -13.62
C TRP A 311 8.07 -2.92 -13.44
N GLU A 312 9.09 -3.05 -12.59
CA GLU A 312 10.04 -1.97 -12.31
C GLU A 312 10.81 -1.56 -13.56
N HIS A 313 11.28 -2.54 -14.35
CA HIS A 313 12.02 -2.26 -15.58
C HIS A 313 11.16 -1.52 -16.60
N ALA A 314 9.91 -1.95 -16.82
CA ALA A 314 9.00 -1.29 -17.76
C ALA A 314 8.71 0.16 -17.34
N VAL A 315 8.60 0.42 -16.05
CA VAL A 315 8.29 1.75 -15.51
C VAL A 315 9.50 2.69 -15.55
N THR A 316 10.70 2.16 -15.32
CA THR A 316 11.92 2.99 -15.25
C THR A 316 12.62 3.18 -16.60
N ASN A 317 12.56 2.19 -17.48
CA ASN A 317 13.31 2.14 -18.73
C ASN A 317 12.44 1.89 -19.98
N GLY A 318 11.15 1.66 -19.79
CA GLY A 318 10.21 1.42 -20.87
C GLY A 318 9.81 2.69 -21.62
N PRO A 319 8.94 2.56 -22.65
CA PRO A 319 8.37 3.73 -23.32
C PRO A 319 7.59 4.58 -22.31
N ALA A 320 7.56 5.90 -22.57
CA ALA A 320 7.09 6.93 -21.65
C ALA A 320 5.93 6.49 -20.76
N VAL A 321 6.18 6.51 -19.47
CA VAL A 321 5.11 6.45 -18.47
C VAL A 321 4.38 7.80 -18.54
N GLU A 322 3.07 7.80 -18.76
CA GLU A 322 2.31 9.03 -18.56
C GLU A 322 2.64 9.54 -17.15
N SER A 323 2.98 10.82 -17.09
CA SER A 323 3.25 11.49 -15.81
C SER A 323 2.02 11.27 -14.93
N ALA A 324 2.07 10.21 -14.14
CA ALA A 324 1.13 10.07 -13.04
C ALA A 324 1.29 11.35 -12.22
N THR A 325 0.21 12.02 -11.98
CA THR A 325 0.13 12.95 -10.88
C THR A 325 0.49 12.14 -9.64
N THR A 326 1.77 12.21 -9.23
CA THR A 326 2.28 11.60 -8.01
C THR A 326 1.68 12.38 -6.84
N GLY A 327 0.44 12.11 -6.60
CA GLY A 327 -0.36 12.71 -5.53
C GLY A 327 -1.52 11.78 -5.26
N PRO A 328 -2.17 11.87 -4.10
CA PRO A 328 -3.44 11.18 -3.93
C PRO A 328 -4.30 11.57 -5.14
N ALA A 329 -4.79 10.56 -5.88
CA ALA A 329 -5.85 10.76 -6.84
C ALA A 329 -6.83 11.70 -6.20
N ASP A 330 -7.06 12.84 -6.83
CA ASP A 330 -7.80 13.96 -6.28
C ASP A 330 -8.45 13.62 -4.93
N ALA A 331 -7.99 14.24 -3.82
CA ALA A 331 -8.43 13.89 -2.46
C ALA A 331 -9.97 13.87 -2.30
N ALA A 332 -10.66 14.28 -3.37
CA ALA A 332 -12.08 14.20 -3.52
C ALA A 332 -12.64 12.80 -3.73
N THR A 333 -11.87 11.83 -4.27
CA THR A 333 -12.47 10.52 -4.63
C THR A 333 -11.99 9.36 -3.75
N TYR A 334 -10.75 9.36 -3.27
CA TYR A 334 -10.14 8.21 -2.57
C TYR A 334 -10.35 6.87 -3.30
N HIS A 335 -10.36 6.90 -4.62
CA HIS A 335 -10.71 5.77 -5.48
C HIS A 335 -9.83 5.77 -6.74
N PRO A 336 -9.53 4.61 -7.35
CA PRO A 336 -8.81 4.52 -8.62
C PRO A 336 -9.50 5.33 -9.72
N ARG A 337 -8.71 5.92 -10.62
CA ARG A 337 -9.20 6.78 -11.71
C ARG A 337 -9.37 5.98 -13.01
N HIS A 338 -10.21 6.48 -13.90
CA HIS A 338 -10.26 6.02 -15.27
C HIS A 338 -8.92 6.25 -16.00
N ALA A 339 -8.49 5.29 -16.82
CA ALA A 339 -7.19 5.34 -17.48
C ALA A 339 -7.04 6.50 -18.48
N GLY A 340 -8.15 7.01 -19.00
CA GLY A 340 -8.13 7.96 -20.10
C GLY A 340 -7.69 7.34 -21.44
N PRO A 341 -7.63 8.11 -22.52
CA PRO A 341 -7.27 7.61 -23.85
C PRO A 341 -5.83 7.10 -23.92
N ALA A 342 -5.59 6.06 -24.72
CA ALA A 342 -4.26 5.49 -24.91
C ALA A 342 -3.32 6.47 -25.60
N THR A 343 -2.09 6.60 -25.05
CA THR A 343 -1.03 7.48 -25.58
C THR A 343 0.17 6.71 -26.15
N GLY A 344 0.10 5.37 -26.10
CA GLY A 344 1.18 4.48 -26.54
C GLY A 344 2.20 4.16 -25.45
N GLY A 345 2.01 4.68 -24.22
CA GLY A 345 2.82 4.36 -23.03
C GLY A 345 2.00 3.68 -21.95
N LEU A 346 2.63 3.43 -20.80
CA LEU A 346 1.97 2.87 -19.61
C LEU A 346 1.15 3.95 -18.91
N ARG A 347 -0.09 3.63 -18.53
CA ARG A 347 -1.05 4.46 -17.80
C ARG A 347 -1.32 3.85 -16.42
N GLN A 348 -1.79 4.64 -15.46
CA GLN A 348 -2.18 4.17 -14.11
C GLN A 348 -1.05 3.39 -13.38
N VAL A 349 0.20 3.75 -13.61
CA VAL A 349 1.36 3.06 -13.02
C VAL A 349 1.52 3.41 -11.55
N HIS A 350 1.18 4.63 -11.18
CA HIS A 350 1.31 5.12 -9.81
C HIS A 350 -0.01 5.71 -9.29
N GLY A 351 -0.40 5.31 -8.08
CA GLY A 351 -1.45 5.99 -7.33
C GLY A 351 -2.89 5.63 -7.72
N ASP A 352 -3.11 4.51 -8.41
CA ASP A 352 -4.47 3.97 -8.65
C ASP A 352 -4.72 2.71 -7.81
N CYS A 353 -4.06 1.61 -8.12
CA CYS A 353 -4.10 0.38 -7.32
C CYS A 353 -2.69 -0.15 -7.07
N TRP A 354 -2.45 -0.69 -5.89
CA TRP A 354 -1.31 -1.58 -5.70
C TRP A 354 -1.42 -2.77 -6.66
N GLU A 355 -0.47 -2.93 -7.56
CA GLU A 355 -0.48 -3.96 -8.59
C GLU A 355 0.16 -5.24 -8.08
N TRP A 356 -0.61 -6.34 -8.01
CA TRP A 356 -0.06 -7.65 -7.69
C TRP A 356 0.97 -8.09 -8.72
N THR A 357 2.10 -8.58 -8.23
CA THR A 357 3.12 -9.22 -9.08
C THR A 357 3.19 -10.72 -8.80
N SER A 358 3.75 -11.49 -9.74
CA SER A 358 4.01 -12.92 -9.53
C SER A 358 5.21 -13.20 -8.61
N SER A 359 5.86 -12.16 -8.07
CA SER A 359 7.05 -12.30 -7.24
C SER A 359 6.71 -12.51 -5.78
N ALA A 360 7.26 -13.57 -5.18
CA ALA A 360 7.24 -13.75 -3.74
C ALA A 360 8.09 -12.67 -3.06
N TYR A 361 7.63 -12.18 -1.92
CA TYR A 361 8.39 -11.21 -1.14
C TYR A 361 9.54 -11.88 -0.39
N HIS A 362 10.72 -11.71 -0.89
CA HIS A 362 11.97 -12.19 -0.28
C HIS A 362 13.09 -11.16 -0.48
N ALA A 363 14.21 -11.41 0.19
CA ALA A 363 15.39 -10.53 0.13
C ALA A 363 15.97 -10.43 -1.28
N TYR A 364 16.38 -9.24 -1.67
CA TYR A 364 17.25 -9.06 -2.84
C TYR A 364 18.63 -9.67 -2.59
N PRO A 365 19.36 -10.11 -3.65
CA PRO A 365 20.72 -10.59 -3.50
C PRO A 365 21.61 -9.56 -2.80
N GLY A 366 22.22 -9.94 -1.67
CA GLY A 366 23.06 -9.03 -0.88
C GLY A 366 22.31 -8.12 0.11
N PHE A 367 21.02 -8.33 0.32
CA PHE A 367 20.23 -7.60 1.32
C PHE A 367 20.82 -7.78 2.73
N HIS A 368 20.90 -6.68 3.46
CA HIS A 368 21.24 -6.66 4.88
C HIS A 368 20.28 -5.70 5.61
N PRO A 369 19.56 -6.15 6.65
CA PRO A 369 18.76 -5.26 7.47
C PRO A 369 19.65 -4.27 8.21
N ALA A 370 19.11 -3.10 8.54
CA ALA A 370 19.79 -2.15 9.42
C ALA A 370 19.99 -2.77 10.81
N ASP A 371 21.01 -2.26 11.56
CA ASP A 371 21.24 -2.68 12.93
C ASP A 371 20.10 -2.22 13.88
N GLY A 372 19.87 -2.99 14.93
CA GLY A 372 18.90 -2.67 15.99
C GLY A 372 17.44 -2.84 15.58
N ALA A 373 16.54 -2.20 16.34
CA ALA A 373 15.10 -2.34 16.16
C ALA A 373 14.59 -1.82 14.80
N ILE A 374 15.24 -0.79 14.24
CA ILE A 374 14.89 -0.25 12.90
C ILE A 374 15.05 -1.33 11.82
N GLY A 375 16.01 -2.23 11.92
CA GLY A 375 16.19 -3.35 10.98
C GLY A 375 15.07 -4.40 11.01
N GLU A 376 14.19 -4.33 12.00
CA GLU A 376 12.99 -5.17 12.04
C GLU A 376 11.86 -4.70 11.12
N TYR A 377 12.04 -3.59 10.42
CA TYR A 377 10.99 -2.92 9.66
C TYR A 377 10.43 -3.78 8.51
N ASN A 378 11.28 -4.37 7.68
CA ASN A 378 10.89 -5.11 6.49
C ASN A 378 11.36 -6.57 6.45
N GLY A 379 12.61 -6.83 6.81
CA GLY A 379 13.27 -8.12 6.57
C GLY A 379 12.55 -9.34 7.16
N LYS A 380 11.98 -9.21 8.34
CA LYS A 380 11.29 -10.32 9.02
C LYS A 380 9.95 -10.73 8.40
N PHE A 381 9.41 -9.91 7.49
CA PHE A 381 8.17 -10.20 6.77
C PHE A 381 8.38 -10.94 5.45
N MET A 382 9.62 -11.24 5.07
CA MET A 382 9.98 -11.91 3.82
C MET A 382 9.63 -13.40 3.85
N SER A 383 8.36 -13.71 4.09
CA SER A 383 7.81 -15.07 4.13
C SER A 383 6.31 -15.06 3.89
N ASN A 384 5.82 -15.93 3.00
CA ASN A 384 4.40 -16.13 2.73
C ASN A 384 3.63 -14.86 2.29
N GLN A 385 4.31 -13.97 1.61
CA GLN A 385 3.74 -12.75 1.06
C GLN A 385 4.14 -12.57 -0.40
N MET A 386 3.36 -11.80 -1.14
CA MET A 386 3.62 -11.43 -2.52
C MET A 386 3.90 -9.94 -2.62
N VAL A 387 4.73 -9.56 -3.59
CA VAL A 387 5.08 -8.16 -3.84
C VAL A 387 3.97 -7.46 -4.62
N LEU A 388 3.69 -6.22 -4.21
CA LEU A 388 2.85 -5.28 -4.96
C LEU A 388 3.67 -4.03 -5.31
N ARG A 389 3.33 -3.42 -6.44
CA ARG A 389 4.02 -2.24 -6.97
C ARG A 389 3.02 -1.11 -7.28
N GLY A 390 3.50 0.13 -7.37
CA GLY A 390 2.81 1.28 -7.94
C GLY A 390 2.13 2.23 -6.95
N GLY A 391 1.83 1.82 -5.74
CA GLY A 391 0.99 2.62 -4.84
C GLY A 391 -0.49 2.56 -5.20
N CYS A 392 -1.34 3.19 -4.42
CA CYS A 392 -2.78 3.24 -4.68
C CYS A 392 -3.36 4.64 -4.46
N ALA A 393 -4.65 4.82 -4.75
CA ALA A 393 -5.36 6.09 -4.59
C ALA A 393 -5.39 6.64 -3.14
N LEU A 394 -4.99 5.81 -2.18
CA LEU A 394 -4.88 6.20 -0.77
C LEU A 394 -3.44 6.53 -0.35
N THR A 395 -2.47 6.24 -1.21
CA THR A 395 -1.04 6.48 -0.91
C THR A 395 -0.74 7.97 -0.96
N PRO A 396 -0.15 8.56 0.09
CA PRO A 396 0.14 10.00 0.14
C PRO A 396 1.09 10.45 -0.96
N ALA A 397 0.98 11.71 -1.36
CA ALA A 397 1.87 12.34 -2.33
C ALA A 397 3.35 12.25 -1.92
N GLY A 398 4.23 11.95 -2.88
CA GLY A 398 5.67 11.85 -2.66
C GLY A 398 6.12 10.58 -1.94
N HIS A 399 5.21 9.64 -1.64
CA HIS A 399 5.56 8.38 -0.99
C HIS A 399 5.89 7.25 -1.98
N THR A 400 5.24 7.24 -3.15
CA THR A 400 5.48 6.24 -4.21
C THR A 400 6.74 6.52 -5.02
N ARG A 401 7.38 5.45 -5.47
CA ARG A 401 8.50 5.43 -6.43
C ARG A 401 8.54 4.08 -7.13
N ALA A 402 9.22 3.99 -8.27
CA ALA A 402 9.26 2.76 -9.06
C ALA A 402 9.87 1.57 -8.31
N THR A 403 10.80 1.82 -7.38
CA THR A 403 11.47 0.77 -6.61
C THR A 403 10.72 0.33 -5.35
N TYR A 404 9.66 1.04 -4.94
CA TYR A 404 8.92 0.73 -3.72
C TYR A 404 8.29 -0.67 -3.79
N ARG A 405 8.60 -1.49 -2.79
CA ARG A 405 8.10 -2.86 -2.64
C ARG A 405 7.11 -2.93 -1.48
N ASN A 406 5.81 -2.92 -1.80
CA ASN A 406 4.78 -3.27 -0.82
C ASN A 406 4.53 -4.78 -0.84
N PHE A 407 3.97 -5.32 0.22
CA PHE A 407 3.79 -6.76 0.34
C PHE A 407 2.58 -7.09 1.23
N PHE A 408 1.81 -8.09 0.80
CA PHE A 408 0.68 -8.63 1.56
C PHE A 408 0.59 -10.16 1.43
N PRO A 409 -0.03 -10.84 2.43
CA PRO A 409 -0.42 -12.24 2.29
C PRO A 409 -1.30 -12.47 1.06
N HIS A 410 -1.18 -13.63 0.44
CA HIS A 410 -1.88 -13.99 -0.80
C HIS A 410 -3.40 -13.79 -0.78
N ALA A 411 -4.05 -13.96 0.39
CA ALA A 411 -5.50 -13.84 0.56
C ALA A 411 -5.97 -12.43 0.94
N SER A 412 -5.07 -11.45 1.03
CA SER A 412 -5.43 -10.08 1.43
C SER A 412 -6.28 -9.39 0.37
N ARG A 413 -7.44 -8.87 0.77
CA ARG A 413 -8.41 -8.23 -0.12
C ARG A 413 -8.78 -6.81 0.30
N TRP A 414 -8.53 -6.44 1.58
CA TRP A 414 -8.88 -5.10 2.06
C TRP A 414 -7.92 -4.00 1.56
N ALA A 415 -6.73 -4.37 1.13
CA ALA A 415 -5.82 -3.46 0.45
C ALA A 415 -6.44 -2.95 -0.86
N LEU A 416 -6.17 -1.70 -1.23
CA LEU A 416 -6.60 -1.16 -2.53
C LEU A 416 -5.67 -1.70 -3.62
N SER A 417 -5.76 -3.01 -3.86
CA SER A 417 -4.96 -3.78 -4.80
C SER A 417 -5.74 -4.04 -6.09
N GLY A 418 -5.05 -4.11 -7.21
CA GLY A 418 -5.61 -4.36 -8.53
C GLY A 418 -4.69 -5.22 -9.39
N VAL A 419 -4.95 -5.26 -10.69
CA VAL A 419 -4.31 -6.18 -11.63
C VAL A 419 -3.82 -5.46 -12.87
N ARG A 420 -2.53 -5.65 -13.20
CA ARG A 420 -1.97 -5.38 -14.53
C ARG A 420 -1.53 -6.70 -15.15
N LEU A 421 -1.88 -6.93 -16.40
CA LEU A 421 -1.51 -8.14 -17.11
C LEU A 421 -0.14 -8.03 -17.80
N ALA A 422 0.53 -9.15 -17.90
CA ALA A 422 1.70 -9.34 -18.74
C ALA A 422 1.49 -10.48 -19.73
N ASP A 423 2.23 -10.46 -20.85
CA ASP A 423 2.18 -11.47 -21.92
C ASP A 423 3.60 -11.74 -22.44
N GLY A 424 3.89 -13.01 -22.73
CA GLY A 424 5.26 -13.42 -23.09
C GLY A 424 6.22 -13.46 -21.91
N GLY A 425 7.48 -13.74 -22.12
CA GLY A 425 8.63 -13.61 -21.19
C GLY A 425 8.68 -14.56 -19.99
N GLY A 426 7.62 -14.80 -19.30
CA GLY A 426 7.58 -15.65 -18.09
C GLY A 426 7.22 -17.11 -18.40
N PRO A 427 7.26 -18.01 -17.37
CA PRO A 427 6.71 -19.33 -17.52
C PRO A 427 5.24 -19.21 -17.94
N ALA A 428 4.87 -19.85 -19.06
CA ALA A 428 3.49 -19.86 -19.52
C ALA A 428 2.59 -20.36 -18.38
N ALA A 429 1.54 -19.59 -18.04
CA ALA A 429 0.44 -20.14 -17.28
C ALA A 429 0.05 -21.46 -17.98
N GLY A 430 0.06 -22.58 -17.25
CA GLY A 430 -0.13 -23.90 -17.84
C GLY A 430 -1.35 -23.86 -18.76
N SER A 431 -1.14 -23.98 -20.06
CA SER A 431 -2.21 -24.08 -21.03
C SER A 431 -3.09 -25.24 -20.57
N ALA A 432 -4.31 -24.93 -20.09
CA ALA A 432 -5.35 -25.93 -20.01
C ALA A 432 -5.50 -26.47 -21.44
N GLY A 433 -4.91 -27.63 -21.66
CA GLY A 433 -4.82 -28.23 -22.98
C GLY A 433 -6.20 -28.35 -23.60
N ASP A 434 -6.28 -28.07 -24.89
CA ASP A 434 -7.37 -28.49 -25.75
C ASP A 434 -7.63 -30.00 -25.52
N ALA A 435 -8.42 -30.30 -24.51
CA ALA A 435 -9.00 -31.63 -24.34
C ALA A 435 -10.28 -31.64 -25.18
N ARG A 436 -10.15 -32.21 -26.38
CA ARG A 436 -11.23 -32.62 -27.26
C ARG A 436 -12.22 -33.54 -26.54
#